data_b93358d9f8828644e874d7e299e4b85b
#
_entry.id   b93358d9f8828644e874d7e299e4b85b
#
_cell.length_a   1.000
_cell.length_b   1.000
_cell.length_c   1.000
_cell.angle_alpha   90.00
_cell.angle_beta   90.00
_cell.angle_gamma   90.00
#
_symmetry.space_group_name_H-M   'P 1'
#
loop_
_entity.id
_entity.type
_entity.pdbx_description
1 polymer ?
#
loop_
_entity_poly.entity_id
_entity_poly.type
_entity_poly.pdbx_seq_one_letter_code
_entity_poly.pdbx_strand_id
1 'polypeptide(L)'
;MHTQMANRLDSLMSEIVLSLRSALHIYCRGALLVGIMLALCAPVVSAADLEEIVVTARKKAESLQDSPISITALSGDRLEDMGLTRVTRLQDVTPNLVFQNTPTFSGVGNNAAVYIRGIGQRDFIPTIDPGVGIYIDEIYLGRSAGAVFDMLDIEQVEVLRGPQGTLFGRNTIGGAISFTTKKPDDTLAGKVDVKIGSDGRQNLRGMINVPLSETLFLRASAGTLEQDGYVHRPFDGKDLGNQDSVMARVALRWQPSDTFTADLSFDYYDDYTNGPPMVITRVDEFPDNLNAVQLAIGPPGNFPYTNNIFAGFGPTGPDFTNAACSSANAPVACYNSANAVTGDNTNLGTGPNYSDMQNDAVSLVLAWELDQMTAKVIAGYRSMD
;
A
#
# COMPACT_ATOMS: atom_id res chain seq x y z
N MET A 1 -40.17 74.12 55.46
CA MET A 1 -39.21 72.95 55.58
C MET A 1 -39.45 71.85 54.55
N HIS A 2 -40.70 71.54 54.19
CA HIS A 2 -40.99 70.50 53.15
C HIS A 2 -40.49 70.82 51.75
N THR A 3 -40.54 72.07 51.29
CA THR A 3 -40.17 72.43 49.93
C THR A 3 -38.65 72.35 49.60
N GLN A 4 -37.81 72.63 50.63
CA GLN A 4 -36.36 72.50 50.50
C GLN A 4 -35.85 71.07 50.43
N MET A 5 -36.61 70.17 51.06
CA MET A 5 -36.25 68.77 51.09
C MET A 5 -36.60 68.05 49.73
N ALA A 6 -37.73 68.47 49.14
CA ALA A 6 -38.14 67.98 47.83
C ALA A 6 -37.15 68.37 46.71
N ASN A 7 -36.73 69.67 46.70
CA ASN A 7 -35.75 70.13 45.70
C ASN A 7 -34.34 69.47 45.83
N ARG A 8 -33.93 69.07 47.04
CA ARG A 8 -32.71 68.34 47.26
C ARG A 8 -32.81 66.89 46.74
N LEU A 9 -33.99 66.27 46.95
CA LEU A 9 -34.24 64.93 46.42
C LEU A 9 -34.24 64.89 44.88
N ASP A 10 -34.87 65.86 44.25
CA ASP A 10 -34.88 65.93 42.77
C ASP A 10 -33.49 66.18 42.19
N SER A 11 -32.67 67.06 42.85
CA SER A 11 -31.29 67.26 42.46
C SER A 11 -30.43 66.01 42.57
N LEU A 12 -30.56 65.26 43.68
CA LEU A 12 -29.86 64.00 43.91
C LEU A 12 -30.30 62.92 42.91
N MET A 13 -31.57 62.84 42.62
CA MET A 13 -32.10 61.88 41.65
C MET A 13 -31.61 62.20 40.24
N SER A 14 -31.53 63.48 39.84
CA SER A 14 -31.02 63.90 38.56
C SER A 14 -29.51 63.57 38.39
N GLU A 15 -28.71 63.76 39.42
CA GLU A 15 -27.25 63.40 39.41
C GLU A 15 -27.05 61.89 39.31
N ILE A 16 -27.85 61.07 40.03
CA ILE A 16 -27.80 59.62 39.96
C ILE A 16 -28.21 59.12 38.58
N VAL A 17 -29.23 59.68 37.96
CA VAL A 17 -29.66 59.32 36.59
C VAL A 17 -28.62 59.72 35.55
N LEU A 18 -27.98 60.88 35.70
CA LEU A 18 -26.89 61.29 34.82
C LEU A 18 -25.65 60.39 34.93
N SER A 19 -25.29 60.02 36.16
CA SER A 19 -24.17 59.14 36.41
C SER A 19 -24.42 57.70 35.86
N LEU A 20 -25.64 57.18 36.05
CA LEU A 20 -26.05 55.90 35.49
C LEU A 20 -26.06 55.90 33.95
N ARG A 21 -26.53 56.99 33.33
CA ARG A 21 -26.48 57.11 31.85
C ARG A 21 -25.05 57.18 31.30
N SER A 22 -24.17 57.92 31.98
CA SER A 22 -22.75 57.96 31.56
C SER A 22 -22.04 56.64 31.74
N ALA A 23 -22.28 55.90 32.82
CA ALA A 23 -21.76 54.56 33.03
C ALA A 23 -22.27 53.56 32.00
N LEU A 24 -23.57 53.61 31.70
CA LEU A 24 -24.18 52.72 30.67
C LEU A 24 -23.59 52.99 29.26
N HIS A 25 -23.32 54.23 28.90
CA HIS A 25 -22.70 54.58 27.65
C HIS A 25 -21.25 54.12 27.54
N ILE A 26 -20.48 54.15 28.62
CA ILE A 26 -19.11 53.64 28.69
C ILE A 26 -19.11 52.12 28.53
N TYR A 27 -20.01 51.40 29.25
CA TYR A 27 -20.13 49.95 29.14
C TYR A 27 -20.58 49.50 27.75
N CYS A 28 -21.57 50.15 27.13
CA CYS A 28 -22.03 49.85 25.78
C CYS A 28 -20.93 50.09 24.70
N ARG A 29 -20.15 51.17 24.85
CA ARG A 29 -19.02 51.45 23.93
C ARG A 29 -17.88 50.43 24.14
N GLY A 30 -17.58 50.05 25.35
CA GLY A 30 -16.60 48.99 25.66
C GLY A 30 -17.00 47.65 25.10
N ALA A 31 -18.27 47.22 25.27
CA ALA A 31 -18.79 45.99 24.74
C ALA A 31 -18.78 45.96 23.17
N LEU A 32 -19.07 47.09 22.55
CA LEU A 32 -19.01 47.21 21.08
C LEU A 32 -17.59 47.09 20.55
N LEU A 33 -16.61 47.74 21.21
CA LEU A 33 -15.20 47.63 20.83
C LEU A 33 -14.62 46.22 21.01
N VAL A 34 -14.99 45.51 22.10
CA VAL A 34 -14.63 44.13 22.34
C VAL A 34 -15.27 43.21 21.29
N GLY A 35 -16.52 43.43 20.92
CA GLY A 35 -17.20 42.70 19.86
C GLY A 35 -16.56 42.86 18.49
N ILE A 36 -16.13 44.08 18.15
CA ILE A 36 -15.41 44.37 16.90
C ILE A 36 -14.01 43.72 16.91
N MET A 37 -13.30 43.76 18.04
CA MET A 37 -11.98 43.10 18.17
C MET A 37 -12.09 41.59 18.06
N LEU A 38 -13.12 40.97 18.63
CA LEU A 38 -13.40 39.53 18.49
C LEU A 38 -13.78 39.15 17.06
N ALA A 39 -14.51 40.00 16.35
CA ALA A 39 -14.87 39.76 14.96
C ALA A 39 -13.65 39.89 14.00
N LEU A 40 -12.67 40.76 14.33
CA LEU A 40 -11.42 40.92 13.57
C LEU A 40 -10.41 39.80 13.84
N CYS A 41 -10.53 39.08 14.96
CA CYS A 41 -9.73 37.88 15.30
C CYS A 41 -10.37 36.58 14.87
N ALA A 42 -11.53 36.58 14.20
CA ALA A 42 -12.07 35.36 13.62
C ALA A 42 -11.05 34.82 12.60
N PRO A 43 -10.57 33.57 12.76
CA PRO A 43 -9.70 32.98 11.75
C PRO A 43 -10.48 32.98 10.45
N VAL A 44 -9.89 33.52 9.38
CA VAL A 44 -10.38 33.30 8.02
C VAL A 44 -10.23 31.81 7.81
N VAL A 45 -11.32 31.07 7.93
CA VAL A 45 -11.39 29.69 7.49
C VAL A 45 -11.22 29.76 5.97
N SER A 46 -9.95 29.68 5.53
CA SER A 46 -9.66 29.40 4.13
C SER A 46 -10.38 28.09 3.84
N ALA A 47 -11.38 28.12 2.96
CA ALA A 47 -11.89 26.88 2.39
C ALA A 47 -10.64 26.20 1.82
N ALA A 48 -10.28 25.02 2.36
CA ALA A 48 -9.27 24.20 1.75
C ALA A 48 -9.75 24.01 0.32
N ASP A 49 -8.98 24.50 -0.65
CA ASP A 49 -9.21 24.16 -2.05
C ASP A 49 -9.31 22.62 -2.09
N LEU A 50 -10.48 22.14 -2.47
CA LEU A 50 -10.66 20.71 -2.72
C LEU A 50 -9.77 20.41 -3.93
N GLU A 51 -8.61 19.84 -3.68
CA GLU A 51 -7.70 19.43 -4.71
C GLU A 51 -8.46 18.51 -5.67
N GLU A 52 -8.66 18.96 -6.89
CA GLU A 52 -9.33 18.17 -7.92
C GLU A 52 -8.44 16.98 -8.28
N ILE A 53 -8.87 15.77 -7.94
CA ILE A 53 -8.14 14.56 -8.28
C ILE A 53 -8.37 14.27 -9.76
N VAL A 54 -7.34 14.45 -10.55
CA VAL A 54 -7.31 14.07 -11.98
C VAL A 54 -6.92 12.60 -12.08
N VAL A 55 -7.66 11.82 -12.84
CA VAL A 55 -7.41 10.39 -13.09
C VAL A 55 -7.10 10.13 -14.55
N THR A 56 -6.32 9.09 -14.80
CA THR A 56 -5.94 8.65 -16.14
C THR A 56 -6.54 7.28 -16.53
N ALA A 57 -7.49 6.84 -15.75
CA ALA A 57 -8.16 5.53 -15.83
C ALA A 57 -8.78 5.21 -17.21
N ARG A 58 -9.14 6.22 -17.99
CA ARG A 58 -9.64 6.06 -19.36
C ARG A 58 -8.61 6.39 -20.44
N LYS A 59 -7.32 6.36 -20.08
CA LYS A 59 -6.21 6.76 -20.95
C LYS A 59 -6.28 8.22 -21.42
N LYS A 60 -6.97 9.05 -20.67
CA LYS A 60 -7.04 10.51 -20.77
C LYS A 60 -7.14 11.12 -19.38
N ALA A 61 -6.59 12.29 -19.19
CA ALA A 61 -6.76 13.05 -17.96
C ALA A 61 -8.20 13.56 -17.87
N GLU A 62 -8.91 13.19 -16.80
CA GLU A 62 -10.26 13.65 -16.51
C GLU A 62 -10.46 13.76 -14.99
N SER A 63 -11.41 14.59 -14.57
CA SER A 63 -11.77 14.66 -13.15
C SER A 63 -12.30 13.31 -12.66
N LEU A 64 -11.88 12.89 -11.44
CA LEU A 64 -12.40 11.68 -10.79
C LEU A 64 -13.93 11.68 -10.71
N GLN A 65 -14.54 12.86 -10.52
CA GLN A 65 -15.99 13.00 -10.40
C GLN A 65 -16.74 12.82 -11.74
N ASP A 66 -16.07 13.11 -12.86
CA ASP A 66 -16.65 12.97 -14.20
C ASP A 66 -16.44 11.57 -14.79
N SER A 67 -15.63 10.74 -14.13
CA SER A 67 -15.38 9.39 -14.60
C SER A 67 -16.54 8.45 -14.35
N PRO A 68 -17.13 7.80 -15.38
CA PRO A 68 -18.29 6.92 -15.23
C PRO A 68 -17.96 5.54 -14.67
N ILE A 69 -16.70 5.31 -14.23
CA ILE A 69 -16.23 4.03 -13.69
C ILE A 69 -15.94 4.13 -12.19
N SER A 70 -16.03 3.01 -11.50
CA SER A 70 -15.74 2.97 -10.07
C SER A 70 -14.25 2.97 -9.83
N ILE A 71 -13.71 4.12 -9.45
CA ILE A 71 -12.26 4.33 -9.20
C ILE A 71 -12.05 4.72 -7.74
N THR A 72 -10.92 4.30 -7.18
CA THR A 72 -10.29 4.92 -6.01
C THR A 72 -8.96 5.47 -6.47
N ALA A 73 -8.76 6.77 -6.36
CA ALA A 73 -7.50 7.43 -6.66
C ALA A 73 -6.88 7.97 -5.36
N LEU A 74 -5.59 7.73 -5.20
CA LEU A 74 -4.81 8.14 -4.03
C LEU A 74 -3.56 8.84 -4.54
N SER A 75 -3.36 10.10 -4.16
CA SER A 75 -2.12 10.82 -4.46
C SER A 75 -0.96 10.26 -3.65
N GLY A 76 0.26 10.40 -4.16
CA GLY A 76 1.48 9.97 -3.47
C GLY A 76 1.63 10.64 -2.11
N ASP A 77 1.32 11.93 -2.01
CA ASP A 77 1.39 12.67 -0.76
C ASP A 77 0.39 12.11 0.28
N ARG A 78 -0.83 11.78 -0.14
CA ARG A 78 -1.81 11.12 0.74
C ARG A 78 -1.37 9.72 1.18
N LEU A 79 -0.73 8.96 0.30
CA LEU A 79 -0.16 7.65 0.67
C LEU A 79 0.94 7.80 1.72
N GLU A 80 1.81 8.81 1.58
CA GLU A 80 2.85 9.13 2.55
C GLU A 80 2.28 9.57 3.89
N ASP A 81 1.30 10.48 3.90
CA ASP A 81 0.61 10.96 5.12
C ASP A 81 -0.04 9.80 5.91
N MET A 82 -0.58 8.82 5.20
CA MET A 82 -1.15 7.62 5.81
C MET A 82 -0.10 6.56 6.16
N GLY A 83 1.18 6.78 5.84
CA GLY A 83 2.26 5.82 6.07
C GLY A 83 2.16 4.55 5.23
N LEU A 84 1.43 4.60 4.10
CA LEU A 84 1.24 3.47 3.19
C LEU A 84 2.42 3.38 2.23
N THR A 85 3.39 2.58 2.57
CA THR A 85 4.63 2.44 1.79
C THR A 85 4.67 1.19 0.93
N ARG A 86 3.89 0.16 1.27
CA ARG A 86 3.78 -1.10 0.52
C ARG A 86 2.47 -1.19 -0.25
N VAL A 87 2.51 -1.76 -1.44
CA VAL A 87 1.32 -1.97 -2.28
C VAL A 87 0.24 -2.82 -1.60
N THR A 88 0.63 -3.74 -0.72
CA THR A 88 -0.32 -4.57 0.05
C THR A 88 -1.20 -3.76 1.00
N ARG A 89 -0.74 -2.58 1.44
CA ARG A 89 -1.50 -1.70 2.34
C ARG A 89 -2.61 -0.92 1.61
N LEU A 90 -2.65 -0.94 0.28
CA LEU A 90 -3.74 -0.33 -0.49
C LEU A 90 -5.12 -0.93 -0.16
N GLN A 91 -5.16 -2.20 0.27
CA GLN A 91 -6.39 -2.84 0.72
C GLN A 91 -7.04 -2.16 1.93
N ASP A 92 -6.24 -1.52 2.79
CA ASP A 92 -6.71 -0.87 4.03
C ASP A 92 -7.55 0.38 3.73
N VAL A 93 -7.38 0.97 2.55
CA VAL A 93 -8.00 2.24 2.14
C VAL A 93 -8.84 2.14 0.87
N THR A 94 -8.88 0.96 0.25
CA THR A 94 -9.64 0.73 -1.00
C THR A 94 -10.74 -0.30 -0.77
N PRO A 95 -12.01 0.07 -0.84
CA PRO A 95 -13.12 -0.87 -0.67
C PRO A 95 -13.10 -1.99 -1.70
N ASN A 96 -13.37 -3.22 -1.26
CA ASN A 96 -13.43 -4.43 -2.09
C ASN A 96 -12.12 -4.79 -2.80
N LEU A 97 -11.00 -4.25 -2.37
CA LEU A 97 -9.66 -4.69 -2.76
C LEU A 97 -9.11 -5.63 -1.68
N VAL A 98 -8.60 -6.77 -2.08
CA VAL A 98 -7.71 -7.63 -1.29
C VAL A 98 -6.38 -7.64 -2.03
N PHE A 99 -5.32 -7.23 -1.37
CA PHE A 99 -3.97 -7.21 -1.92
C PHE A 99 -3.02 -7.78 -0.85
N GLN A 100 -2.67 -9.03 -0.98
CA GLN A 100 -1.87 -9.75 0.01
C GLN A 100 -0.61 -10.30 -0.63
N ASN A 101 0.44 -10.34 0.17
CA ASN A 101 1.61 -11.16 -0.11
C ASN A 101 1.34 -12.54 0.53
N THR A 102 0.86 -13.48 -0.26
CA THR A 102 0.61 -14.83 0.21
C THR A 102 1.64 -15.78 -0.39
N PRO A 103 2.23 -16.65 0.45
CA PRO A 103 3.05 -17.71 -0.09
C PRO A 103 2.20 -18.54 -1.03
N THR A 104 2.72 -18.75 -2.22
CA THR A 104 2.08 -19.60 -3.22
C THR A 104 2.29 -21.04 -2.85
N PHE A 105 1.46 -21.92 -3.41
CA PHE A 105 1.71 -23.36 -3.38
C PHE A 105 3.05 -23.74 -4.05
N SER A 106 3.52 -22.91 -4.97
CA SER A 106 4.82 -23.06 -5.64
C SER A 106 6.02 -22.53 -4.83
N GLY A 107 5.79 -21.94 -3.63
CA GLY A 107 6.86 -21.51 -2.74
C GLY A 107 7.43 -20.11 -3.04
N VAL A 108 6.90 -19.37 -4.00
CA VAL A 108 7.35 -18.00 -4.29
C VAL A 108 6.97 -17.07 -3.14
N GLY A 109 7.95 -16.41 -2.52
CA GLY A 109 7.77 -15.58 -1.32
C GLY A 109 7.17 -14.21 -1.62
N ASN A 110 7.38 -13.68 -2.82
CA ASN A 110 6.90 -12.36 -3.23
C ASN A 110 5.85 -12.50 -4.35
N ASN A 111 4.62 -12.86 -3.96
CA ASN A 111 3.52 -13.04 -4.90
C ASN A 111 2.32 -12.20 -4.50
N ALA A 112 1.84 -11.39 -5.43
CA ALA A 112 0.65 -10.57 -5.26
C ALA A 112 -0.63 -11.41 -5.46
N ALA A 113 -1.29 -11.76 -4.36
CA ALA A 113 -2.64 -12.27 -4.38
C ALA A 113 -3.61 -11.09 -4.39
N VAL A 114 -4.12 -10.75 -5.58
CA VAL A 114 -4.96 -9.56 -5.77
C VAL A 114 -6.37 -9.96 -6.18
N TYR A 115 -7.35 -9.43 -5.45
CA TYR A 115 -8.77 -9.60 -5.75
C TYR A 115 -9.47 -8.26 -5.72
N ILE A 116 -10.28 -7.99 -6.73
CA ILE A 116 -11.20 -6.84 -6.75
C ILE A 116 -12.63 -7.40 -6.88
N ARG A 117 -13.50 -7.06 -5.91
CA ARG A 117 -14.87 -7.58 -5.84
C ARG A 117 -14.94 -9.11 -5.88
N GLY A 118 -13.96 -9.78 -5.27
CA GLY A 118 -13.87 -11.24 -5.22
C GLY A 118 -13.30 -11.91 -6.48
N ILE A 119 -12.98 -11.15 -7.54
CA ILE A 119 -12.36 -11.67 -8.75
C ILE A 119 -10.85 -11.42 -8.69
N GLY A 120 -10.07 -12.48 -8.79
CA GLY A 120 -8.61 -12.40 -8.68
C GLY A 120 -7.97 -13.77 -8.71
N GLN A 121 -6.69 -13.83 -8.33
CA GLN A 121 -5.90 -15.05 -8.29
C GLN A 121 -5.02 -15.07 -7.04
N ARG A 122 -4.93 -16.23 -6.40
CA ARG A 122 -4.10 -16.41 -5.21
C ARG A 122 -2.69 -16.84 -5.55
N ASP A 123 -2.56 -17.79 -6.47
CA ASP A 123 -1.30 -18.47 -6.75
C ASP A 123 -0.71 -18.03 -8.08
N PHE A 124 0.62 -17.91 -8.10
CA PHE A 124 1.36 -17.82 -9.33
C PHE A 124 1.45 -19.22 -9.98
N ILE A 125 0.64 -19.44 -10.97
CA ILE A 125 0.73 -20.62 -11.83
C ILE A 125 1.08 -20.11 -13.23
N PRO A 126 2.20 -20.55 -13.84
CA PRO A 126 2.65 -20.02 -15.15
C PRO A 126 1.63 -20.13 -16.28
N THR A 127 0.68 -21.05 -16.15
CA THR A 127 -0.38 -21.33 -17.14
C THR A 127 -1.68 -20.56 -16.89
N ILE A 128 -1.79 -19.85 -15.77
CA ILE A 128 -2.99 -19.09 -15.40
C ILE A 128 -2.65 -17.60 -15.33
N ASP A 129 -3.40 -16.82 -16.08
CA ASP A 129 -3.26 -15.36 -16.06
C ASP A 129 -4.02 -14.74 -14.87
N PRO A 130 -3.51 -13.64 -14.27
CA PRO A 130 -4.19 -12.97 -13.16
C PRO A 130 -5.53 -12.36 -13.61
N GLY A 131 -6.49 -12.29 -12.68
CA GLY A 131 -7.79 -11.65 -12.93
C GLY A 131 -7.80 -10.14 -12.75
N VAL A 132 -6.74 -9.57 -12.14
CA VAL A 132 -6.53 -8.13 -11.92
C VAL A 132 -5.23 -7.72 -12.56
N GLY A 133 -5.28 -6.71 -13.43
CA GLY A 133 -4.08 -6.16 -14.08
C GLY A 133 -3.36 -5.17 -13.16
N ILE A 134 -2.04 -5.24 -13.10
CA ILE A 134 -1.18 -4.27 -12.41
C ILE A 134 -0.33 -3.56 -13.45
N TYR A 135 -0.25 -2.25 -13.34
CA TYR A 135 0.45 -1.39 -14.29
C TYR A 135 1.35 -0.41 -13.54
N ILE A 136 2.55 -0.18 -14.04
CA ILE A 136 3.45 0.89 -13.59
C ILE A 136 3.78 1.76 -14.81
N ASP A 137 3.48 3.05 -14.74
CA ASP A 137 3.63 4.00 -15.83
C ASP A 137 3.03 3.46 -17.16
N GLU A 138 1.83 2.90 -17.07
CA GLU A 138 1.07 2.28 -18.15
C GLU A 138 1.65 0.96 -18.71
N ILE A 139 2.77 0.47 -18.17
CA ILE A 139 3.39 -0.81 -18.57
C ILE A 139 2.79 -1.93 -17.70
N TYR A 140 2.26 -2.95 -18.36
CA TYR A 140 1.62 -4.08 -17.70
C TYR A 140 2.64 -5.00 -17.01
N LEU A 141 2.39 -5.33 -15.74
CA LEU A 141 3.10 -6.39 -15.02
C LEU A 141 2.45 -7.74 -15.36
N GLY A 142 3.12 -8.50 -16.20
CA GLY A 142 2.56 -9.73 -16.78
C GLY A 142 2.39 -10.89 -15.80
N ARG A 143 2.94 -10.79 -14.59
CA ARG A 143 2.91 -11.83 -13.57
C ARG A 143 2.60 -11.26 -12.19
N SER A 144 1.98 -12.06 -11.33
CA SER A 144 1.76 -11.73 -9.92
C SER A 144 3.01 -11.92 -9.07
N ALA A 145 3.94 -12.80 -9.49
CA ALA A 145 5.27 -12.87 -8.88
C ALA A 145 6.01 -11.53 -9.10
N GLY A 146 6.67 -11.03 -8.07
CA GLY A 146 7.37 -9.74 -8.11
C GLY A 146 6.45 -8.51 -8.16
N ALA A 147 5.14 -8.68 -8.02
CA ALA A 147 4.20 -7.57 -8.01
C ALA A 147 3.91 -7.04 -6.59
N VAL A 148 4.54 -7.59 -5.56
CA VAL A 148 4.57 -6.99 -4.22
C VAL A 148 5.86 -6.17 -4.12
N PHE A 149 5.74 -4.87 -4.15
CA PHE A 149 6.85 -3.92 -4.09
C PHE A 149 6.53 -2.77 -3.15
N ASP A 150 7.56 -2.05 -2.78
CA ASP A 150 7.43 -0.83 -2.00
C ASP A 150 7.23 0.37 -2.92
N MET A 151 6.28 1.21 -2.56
CA MET A 151 5.91 2.40 -3.33
C MET A 151 6.97 3.49 -3.12
N LEU A 152 7.95 3.56 -4.03
CA LEU A 152 8.97 4.58 -4.06
C LEU A 152 8.58 5.66 -5.07
N ASP A 153 8.50 6.92 -4.61
CA ASP A 153 8.34 8.10 -5.45
C ASP A 153 7.11 8.02 -6.38
N ILE A 154 5.99 7.59 -5.81
CA ILE A 154 4.70 7.49 -6.50
C ILE A 154 4.02 8.85 -6.54
N GLU A 155 3.48 9.24 -7.70
CA GLU A 155 2.62 10.39 -7.89
C GLU A 155 1.17 10.05 -7.55
N GLN A 156 0.69 8.91 -8.06
CA GLN A 156 -0.70 8.49 -7.90
C GLN A 156 -0.87 6.98 -8.02
N VAL A 157 -1.84 6.45 -7.29
CA VAL A 157 -2.34 5.09 -7.46
C VAL A 157 -3.82 5.14 -7.78
N GLU A 158 -4.22 4.47 -8.84
CA GLU A 158 -5.62 4.33 -9.28
C GLU A 158 -6.05 2.87 -9.19
N VAL A 159 -7.13 2.58 -8.47
CA VAL A 159 -7.74 1.25 -8.40
C VAL A 159 -9.08 1.28 -9.12
N LEU A 160 -9.12 0.68 -10.30
CA LEU A 160 -10.28 0.59 -11.17
C LEU A 160 -11.01 -0.71 -10.87
N ARG A 161 -12.25 -0.61 -10.43
CA ARG A 161 -13.04 -1.75 -9.95
C ARG A 161 -14.08 -2.20 -10.97
N GLY A 162 -13.96 -3.43 -11.42
CA GLY A 162 -14.78 -4.05 -12.46
C GLY A 162 -14.02 -4.23 -13.76
N PRO A 163 -14.62 -4.87 -14.78
CA PRO A 163 -13.95 -5.21 -16.03
C PRO A 163 -13.37 -4.01 -16.76
N GLN A 164 -12.08 -4.07 -17.10
CA GLN A 164 -11.33 -3.01 -17.79
C GLN A 164 -10.71 -3.47 -19.12
N GLY A 165 -11.19 -4.58 -19.67
CA GLY A 165 -10.58 -5.22 -20.85
C GLY A 165 -10.48 -4.34 -22.11
N THR A 166 -11.40 -3.38 -22.28
CA THR A 166 -11.43 -2.51 -23.46
C THR A 166 -10.21 -1.58 -23.58
N LEU A 167 -9.75 -1.03 -22.43
CA LEU A 167 -8.68 -0.03 -22.39
C LEU A 167 -7.37 -0.58 -21.85
N PHE A 168 -7.45 -1.56 -20.95
CA PHE A 168 -6.30 -2.16 -20.29
C PHE A 168 -5.91 -3.53 -20.87
N GLY A 169 -6.75 -4.11 -21.70
CA GLY A 169 -6.49 -5.38 -22.36
C GLY A 169 -6.81 -6.59 -21.49
N ARG A 170 -6.12 -7.72 -21.75
CA ARG A 170 -6.36 -8.99 -21.05
C ARG A 170 -6.06 -8.90 -19.55
N ASN A 171 -6.56 -9.86 -18.81
CA ASN A 171 -6.25 -10.05 -17.38
C ASN A 171 -6.79 -8.93 -16.47
N THR A 172 -7.87 -8.27 -16.87
CA THR A 172 -8.49 -7.16 -16.14
C THR A 172 -10.00 -7.37 -15.93
N ILE A 173 -10.42 -8.62 -15.75
CA ILE A 173 -11.85 -8.96 -15.53
C ILE A 173 -12.35 -8.53 -14.15
N GLY A 174 -11.50 -8.54 -13.12
CA GLY A 174 -11.79 -8.01 -11.79
C GLY A 174 -11.58 -6.52 -11.68
N GLY A 175 -10.61 -6.00 -12.43
CA GLY A 175 -10.20 -4.61 -12.40
C GLY A 175 -8.75 -4.41 -12.81
N ALA A 176 -8.26 -3.19 -12.57
CA ALA A 176 -6.87 -2.83 -12.79
C ALA A 176 -6.36 -1.94 -11.65
N ILE A 177 -5.07 -2.05 -11.33
CA ILE A 177 -4.37 -1.15 -10.43
C ILE A 177 -3.26 -0.48 -11.24
N SER A 178 -3.29 0.85 -11.29
CA SER A 178 -2.31 1.66 -12.03
C SER A 178 -1.50 2.50 -11.06
N PHE A 179 -0.20 2.38 -11.13
CA PHE A 179 0.76 3.19 -10.40
C PHE A 179 1.39 4.18 -11.39
N THR A 180 1.30 5.46 -11.07
CA THR A 180 2.00 6.51 -11.79
C THR A 180 3.12 7.03 -10.92
N THR A 181 4.34 7.07 -11.44
CA THR A 181 5.52 7.58 -10.73
C THR A 181 5.69 9.07 -10.96
N LYS A 182 6.26 9.77 -9.97
CA LYS A 182 6.58 11.20 -10.11
C LYS A 182 7.57 11.41 -11.25
N LYS A 183 7.25 12.33 -12.13
CA LYS A 183 8.10 12.67 -13.28
C LYS A 183 9.10 13.77 -12.90
N PRO A 184 10.29 13.79 -13.55
CA PRO A 184 11.21 14.91 -13.42
C PRO A 184 10.55 16.21 -13.88
N ASP A 185 10.85 17.32 -13.19
CA ASP A 185 10.35 18.67 -13.48
C ASP A 185 11.46 19.73 -13.37
N ASP A 186 11.12 21.00 -13.58
CA ASP A 186 12.03 22.14 -13.56
C ASP A 186 12.39 22.64 -12.16
N THR A 187 11.88 21.99 -11.09
CA THR A 187 12.06 22.42 -9.71
C THR A 187 13.20 21.65 -9.07
N LEU A 188 14.22 22.33 -8.56
CA LEU A 188 15.25 21.67 -7.72
C LEU A 188 14.62 21.28 -6.39
N ALA A 189 14.49 19.99 -6.14
CA ALA A 189 13.89 19.44 -4.93
C ALA A 189 14.68 18.25 -4.39
N GLY A 190 14.60 18.03 -3.10
CA GLY A 190 15.19 16.86 -2.45
C GLY A 190 14.42 16.50 -1.19
N LYS A 191 14.34 15.19 -0.90
CA LYS A 191 13.65 14.66 0.26
C LYS A 191 14.44 13.48 0.82
N VAL A 192 14.48 13.38 2.15
CA VAL A 192 15.00 12.21 2.86
C VAL A 192 13.97 11.82 3.91
N ASP A 193 13.62 10.55 3.95
CA ASP A 193 12.72 9.95 4.95
C ASP A 193 13.48 8.85 5.68
N VAL A 194 13.43 8.88 7.01
CA VAL A 194 14.03 7.87 7.89
C VAL A 194 12.96 7.38 8.84
N LYS A 195 12.74 6.06 8.86
CA LYS A 195 11.81 5.41 9.81
C LYS A 195 12.56 4.37 10.62
N ILE A 196 12.43 4.47 11.94
CA ILE A 196 12.96 3.51 12.90
C ILE A 196 11.78 2.95 13.69
N GLY A 197 11.75 1.65 13.95
CA GLY A 197 10.64 1.00 14.63
C GLY A 197 11.04 -0.24 15.40
N SER A 198 10.03 -0.98 15.86
CA SER A 198 10.21 -2.29 16.48
C SER A 198 10.80 -3.31 15.49
N ASP A 199 11.27 -4.43 16.03
CA ASP A 199 11.84 -5.54 15.26
C ASP A 199 13.00 -5.08 14.35
N GLY A 200 13.90 -4.25 14.90
CA GLY A 200 15.08 -3.76 14.18
C GLY A 200 14.76 -2.90 12.96
N ARG A 201 13.54 -2.43 12.77
CA ARG A 201 13.12 -1.70 11.56
C ARG A 201 13.95 -0.45 11.34
N GLN A 202 14.57 -0.37 10.16
CA GLN A 202 15.34 0.76 9.68
C GLN A 202 15.04 0.97 8.19
N ASN A 203 14.25 2.01 7.89
CA ASN A 203 13.94 2.36 6.51
C ASN A 203 14.57 3.71 6.21
N LEU A 204 15.35 3.78 5.15
CA LEU A 204 15.91 5.01 4.61
C LEU A 204 15.43 5.20 3.18
N ARG A 205 14.91 6.37 2.87
CA ARG A 205 14.51 6.74 1.50
C ARG A 205 15.04 8.12 1.18
N GLY A 206 15.46 8.31 -0.04
CA GLY A 206 15.91 9.60 -0.54
C GLY A 206 15.44 9.85 -1.96
N MET A 207 15.21 11.11 -2.29
CA MET A 207 14.88 11.56 -3.63
C MET A 207 15.55 12.89 -3.90
N ILE A 208 15.99 13.09 -5.13
CA ILE A 208 16.46 14.36 -5.68
C ILE A 208 15.85 14.59 -7.06
N ASN A 209 15.37 15.80 -7.32
CA ASN A 209 14.95 16.28 -8.62
C ASN A 209 15.85 17.44 -9.04
N VAL A 210 16.45 17.35 -10.22
CA VAL A 210 17.46 18.30 -10.70
C VAL A 210 17.13 18.73 -12.12
N PRO A 211 16.82 20.00 -12.37
CA PRO A 211 16.76 20.55 -13.72
C PRO A 211 18.20 20.65 -14.28
N LEU A 212 18.53 19.79 -15.25
CA LEU A 212 19.85 19.79 -15.89
C LEU A 212 19.98 20.91 -16.93
N SER A 213 18.86 21.28 -17.55
CA SER A 213 18.74 22.42 -18.46
C SER A 213 17.28 22.89 -18.51
N GLU A 214 16.97 23.88 -19.33
CA GLU A 214 15.60 24.37 -19.55
C GLU A 214 14.66 23.29 -20.15
N THR A 215 15.22 22.24 -20.75
CA THR A 215 14.46 21.18 -21.44
C THR A 215 14.78 19.77 -20.99
N LEU A 216 15.73 19.60 -20.07
CA LEU A 216 16.18 18.30 -19.60
C LEU A 216 16.16 18.25 -18.09
N PHE A 217 15.42 17.30 -17.53
CA PHE A 217 15.20 17.15 -16.10
C PHE A 217 15.54 15.73 -15.67
N LEU A 218 16.18 15.62 -14.50
CA LEU A 218 16.57 14.35 -13.87
C LEU A 218 15.87 14.21 -12.52
N ARG A 219 15.33 13.03 -12.25
CA ARG A 219 14.84 12.64 -10.94
C ARG A 219 15.45 11.30 -10.56
N ALA A 220 16.04 11.24 -9.38
CA ALA A 220 16.60 10.01 -8.84
C ALA A 220 16.03 9.77 -7.44
N SER A 221 15.64 8.53 -7.17
CA SER A 221 15.16 8.11 -5.87
C SER A 221 15.74 6.74 -5.52
N ALA A 222 16.03 6.53 -4.24
CA ALA A 222 16.54 5.27 -3.73
C ALA A 222 16.04 5.04 -2.31
N GLY A 223 16.01 3.78 -1.88
CA GLY A 223 15.63 3.41 -0.52
C GLY A 223 16.10 2.03 -0.12
N THR A 224 16.27 1.86 1.19
CA THR A 224 16.45 0.57 1.84
C THR A 224 15.36 0.38 2.88
N LEU A 225 14.87 -0.84 2.99
CA LEU A 225 13.90 -1.23 4.00
C LEU A 225 14.40 -2.49 4.67
N GLU A 226 14.74 -2.36 5.95
CA GLU A 226 15.22 -3.45 6.77
C GLU A 226 14.28 -3.66 7.96
N GLN A 227 14.00 -4.91 8.28
CA GLN A 227 13.27 -5.31 9.48
C GLN A 227 13.61 -6.75 9.81
N ASP A 228 13.85 -7.02 11.10
CA ASP A 228 14.06 -8.39 11.57
C ASP A 228 12.76 -9.22 11.46
N GLY A 229 12.92 -10.53 11.31
CA GLY A 229 11.80 -11.45 11.38
C GLY A 229 11.24 -11.52 12.81
N TYR A 230 9.97 -11.90 12.92
CA TYR A 230 9.26 -11.98 14.19
C TYR A 230 8.64 -13.35 14.47
N VAL A 231 8.84 -14.32 13.57
CA VAL A 231 8.44 -15.71 13.76
C VAL A 231 9.68 -16.59 13.75
N HIS A 232 10.05 -17.09 14.91
CA HIS A 232 11.23 -17.92 15.08
C HIS A 232 11.05 -19.32 14.49
N ARG A 233 12.05 -19.81 13.76
CA ARG A 233 12.09 -21.17 13.24
C ARG A 233 13.22 -21.97 13.88
N PRO A 234 12.93 -22.87 14.83
CA PRO A 234 13.93 -23.62 15.57
C PRO A 234 14.79 -24.54 14.70
N PHE A 235 14.28 -24.95 13.54
CA PHE A 235 14.98 -25.88 12.64
C PHE A 235 16.34 -25.36 12.15
N ASP A 236 16.45 -24.09 11.82
CA ASP A 236 17.67 -23.46 11.32
C ASP A 236 18.02 -22.15 12.05
N GLY A 237 17.26 -21.80 13.10
CA GLY A 237 17.49 -20.60 13.91
C GLY A 237 17.15 -19.30 13.20
N LYS A 238 16.44 -19.34 12.07
CA LYS A 238 16.04 -18.14 11.33
C LYS A 238 14.75 -17.55 11.85
N ASP A 239 14.65 -16.24 11.78
CA ASP A 239 13.41 -15.51 12.02
C ASP A 239 12.75 -15.18 10.69
N LEU A 240 11.48 -15.57 10.55
CA LEU A 240 10.67 -15.43 9.35
C LEU A 240 9.88 -14.12 9.39
N GLY A 241 9.52 -13.61 8.22
CA GLY A 241 8.79 -12.34 8.09
C GLY A 241 9.71 -11.13 8.17
N ASN A 242 11.02 -11.33 8.02
CA ASN A 242 11.97 -10.24 7.83
C ASN A 242 11.67 -9.49 6.52
N GLN A 243 12.16 -8.28 6.47
CA GLN A 243 12.21 -7.45 5.27
C GLN A 243 13.64 -7.01 5.07
N ASP A 244 14.16 -7.22 3.87
CA ASP A 244 15.48 -6.75 3.46
C ASP A 244 15.37 -6.42 1.97
N SER A 245 15.14 -5.15 1.65
CA SER A 245 14.94 -4.73 0.27
C SER A 245 15.67 -3.43 -0.03
N VAL A 246 16.21 -3.37 -1.24
CA VAL A 246 16.85 -2.20 -1.83
C VAL A 246 16.08 -1.82 -3.09
N MET A 247 15.83 -0.53 -3.26
CA MET A 247 15.16 -0.02 -4.43
C MET A 247 15.84 1.25 -4.93
N ALA A 248 15.84 1.41 -6.25
CA ALA A 248 16.33 2.63 -6.88
C ALA A 248 15.55 2.91 -8.17
N ARG A 249 15.35 4.18 -8.44
CA ARG A 249 14.77 4.66 -9.70
C ARG A 249 15.56 5.85 -10.19
N VAL A 250 15.83 5.90 -11.49
CA VAL A 250 16.37 7.07 -12.18
C VAL A 250 15.47 7.37 -13.36
N ALA A 251 14.96 8.57 -13.42
CA ALA A 251 14.10 9.05 -14.49
C ALA A 251 14.70 10.30 -15.13
N LEU A 252 14.62 10.38 -16.45
CA LEU A 252 15.06 11.48 -17.27
C LEU A 252 13.89 11.95 -18.13
N ARG A 253 13.56 13.23 -18.06
CA ARG A 253 12.56 13.87 -18.93
C ARG A 253 13.24 14.84 -19.85
N TRP A 254 13.00 14.70 -21.14
CA TRP A 254 13.42 15.66 -22.18
C TRP A 254 12.20 16.27 -22.84
N GLN A 255 12.08 17.57 -22.72
CA GLN A 255 10.96 18.38 -23.22
C GLN A 255 11.48 19.52 -24.07
N PRO A 256 11.90 19.28 -25.32
CA PRO A 256 12.48 20.29 -26.21
C PRO A 256 11.46 21.32 -26.69
N SER A 257 10.17 21.03 -26.58
CA SER A 257 9.07 21.94 -26.95
C SER A 257 7.83 21.66 -26.09
N ASP A 258 6.88 22.57 -26.09
CA ASP A 258 5.58 22.38 -25.40
C ASP A 258 4.74 21.23 -26.00
N THR A 259 5.09 20.77 -27.19
CA THR A 259 4.34 19.73 -27.92
C THR A 259 4.99 18.37 -27.89
N PHE A 260 6.17 18.22 -27.34
CA PHE A 260 6.87 16.94 -27.31
C PHE A 260 7.54 16.68 -25.97
N THR A 261 7.31 15.47 -25.44
CA THR A 261 7.96 14.99 -24.23
C THR A 261 8.49 13.58 -24.45
N ALA A 262 9.70 13.31 -23.93
CA ALA A 262 10.29 11.98 -23.87
C ALA A 262 10.69 11.68 -22.43
N ASP A 263 10.11 10.65 -21.84
CA ASP A 263 10.41 10.15 -20.50
C ASP A 263 11.13 8.80 -20.62
N LEU A 264 12.33 8.72 -20.06
CA LEU A 264 13.10 7.48 -19.93
C LEU A 264 13.26 7.17 -18.44
N SER A 265 12.97 5.95 -18.01
CA SER A 265 13.25 5.54 -16.63
C SER A 265 13.94 4.19 -16.57
N PHE A 266 14.70 4.03 -15.51
CA PHE A 266 15.30 2.77 -15.06
C PHE A 266 14.87 2.53 -13.63
N ASP A 267 14.38 1.31 -13.34
CA ASP A 267 13.99 0.86 -12.01
C ASP A 267 14.80 -0.38 -11.62
N TYR A 268 15.25 -0.40 -10.38
CA TYR A 268 15.91 -1.53 -9.74
C TYR A 268 15.20 -1.85 -8.43
N TYR A 269 14.94 -3.12 -8.18
CA TYR A 269 14.36 -3.62 -6.94
C TYR A 269 14.97 -4.98 -6.62
N ASP A 270 15.48 -5.11 -5.41
CA ASP A 270 16.07 -6.33 -4.85
C ASP A 270 15.40 -6.59 -3.49
N ASP A 271 14.92 -7.81 -3.27
CA ASP A 271 14.16 -8.21 -2.08
C ASP A 271 14.58 -9.59 -1.61
N TYR A 272 15.13 -9.65 -0.40
CA TYR A 272 15.49 -10.90 0.25
C TYR A 272 14.65 -11.13 1.50
N THR A 273 13.99 -12.29 1.59
CA THR A 273 13.24 -12.66 2.79
C THR A 273 13.52 -14.12 3.19
N ASN A 274 13.50 -14.39 4.51
CA ASN A 274 13.58 -15.74 5.06
C ASN A 274 12.28 -16.54 4.86
N GLY A 275 11.31 -15.97 4.16
CA GLY A 275 10.01 -16.54 3.87
C GLY A 275 8.89 -16.04 4.78
N PRO A 276 7.65 -16.42 4.46
CA PRO A 276 6.47 -15.90 5.15
C PRO A 276 6.40 -16.38 6.61
N PRO A 277 5.95 -15.51 7.52
CA PRO A 277 5.87 -15.77 8.95
C PRO A 277 4.63 -16.63 9.28
N MET A 278 4.61 -17.87 8.83
CA MET A 278 3.48 -18.77 9.06
C MET A 278 3.67 -19.60 10.32
N VAL A 279 2.60 -19.70 11.11
CA VAL A 279 2.51 -20.57 12.29
C VAL A 279 1.33 -21.51 12.15
N ILE A 280 1.45 -22.72 12.70
CA ILE A 280 0.34 -23.68 12.75
C ILE A 280 -0.52 -23.29 13.95
N THR A 281 -1.70 -22.72 13.70
CA THR A 281 -2.63 -22.33 14.76
C THR A 281 -3.62 -23.42 15.13
N ARG A 282 -3.85 -24.38 14.24
CA ARG A 282 -4.77 -25.49 14.44
C ARG A 282 -4.36 -26.68 13.59
N VAL A 283 -4.45 -27.87 14.17
CA VAL A 283 -4.38 -29.15 13.47
C VAL A 283 -5.70 -29.86 13.72
N ASP A 284 -6.46 -30.10 12.65
CA ASP A 284 -7.64 -30.95 12.72
C ASP A 284 -7.18 -32.42 12.61
N GLU A 285 -7.15 -33.08 13.74
CA GLU A 285 -6.86 -34.51 13.81
C GLU A 285 -8.09 -35.28 13.30
N PHE A 286 -7.94 -35.95 12.18
CA PHE A 286 -9.01 -36.78 11.68
C PHE A 286 -9.14 -38.03 12.58
N PRO A 287 -10.33 -38.33 13.08
CA PRO A 287 -10.55 -39.58 13.81
C PRO A 287 -10.23 -40.77 12.92
N ASP A 288 -9.92 -41.91 13.53
CA ASP A 288 -9.38 -43.16 12.95
C ASP A 288 -10.07 -43.72 11.67
N ASN A 289 -11.11 -43.09 11.18
CA ASN A 289 -11.90 -43.46 10.01
C ASN A 289 -11.23 -43.19 8.65
N LEU A 290 -10.12 -42.43 8.62
CA LEU A 290 -9.35 -42.25 7.37
C LEU A 290 -8.73 -43.53 6.86
N ASN A 291 -8.49 -44.52 7.73
CA ASN A 291 -8.09 -45.87 7.31
C ASN A 291 -9.13 -46.49 6.37
N ALA A 292 -10.41 -46.16 6.53
CA ALA A 292 -11.47 -46.70 5.67
C ALA A 292 -11.49 -45.95 4.29
N VAL A 293 -11.19 -44.66 4.25
CA VAL A 293 -11.10 -43.93 3.00
C VAL A 293 -9.82 -44.27 2.25
N GLN A 294 -8.71 -44.49 2.96
CA GLN A 294 -7.43 -44.89 2.36
C GLN A 294 -7.50 -46.34 1.83
N LEU A 295 -8.23 -47.24 2.49
CA LEU A 295 -8.54 -48.55 1.99
C LEU A 295 -9.47 -48.51 0.76
N ALA A 296 -10.36 -47.54 0.66
CA ALA A 296 -11.30 -47.40 -0.47
C ALA A 296 -10.66 -46.83 -1.75
N ILE A 297 -9.56 -46.09 -1.64
CA ILE A 297 -8.84 -45.49 -2.77
C ILE A 297 -7.55 -46.22 -3.17
N GLY A 298 -7.23 -47.32 -2.51
CA GLY A 298 -6.10 -48.22 -2.85
C GLY A 298 -4.83 -47.97 -2.04
N PRO A 299 -3.84 -48.87 -2.18
CA PRO A 299 -2.63 -48.83 -1.37
C PRO A 299 -1.80 -47.57 -1.62
N PRO A 300 -1.01 -47.13 -0.61
CA PRO A 300 -0.21 -45.91 -0.66
C PRO A 300 0.91 -45.98 -1.71
N GLY A 301 0.76 -45.85 -2.87
CA GLY A 301 1.74 -45.92 -3.96
C GLY A 301 1.16 -45.42 -5.27
N ASN A 302 -0.19 -45.42 -5.37
CA ASN A 302 -0.86 -45.01 -6.61
C ASN A 302 -1.31 -43.52 -6.62
N PHE A 303 -1.15 -42.81 -5.50
CA PHE A 303 -1.39 -41.38 -5.43
C PHE A 303 -0.14 -40.67 -4.93
N PRO A 304 0.75 -40.24 -5.81
CA PRO A 304 1.99 -39.59 -5.41
C PRO A 304 1.80 -38.19 -4.73
N TYR A 305 0.58 -37.72 -4.68
CA TYR A 305 0.29 -36.39 -4.13
C TYR A 305 -0.26 -36.35 -2.71
N THR A 306 -0.81 -37.44 -2.20
CA THR A 306 -1.42 -37.47 -0.85
C THR A 306 -0.40 -37.48 0.27
N ASN A 307 0.78 -38.07 0.05
CA ASN A 307 1.82 -38.15 1.07
C ASN A 307 2.72 -36.92 1.14
N ASN A 308 2.72 -36.06 0.13
CA ASN A 308 3.66 -34.95 0.03
C ASN A 308 3.06 -33.58 0.41
N ILE A 309 1.73 -33.47 0.47
CA ILE A 309 1.07 -32.20 0.76
C ILE A 309 1.07 -31.87 2.26
N PHE A 310 1.09 -32.89 3.11
CA PHE A 310 0.95 -32.70 4.56
C PHE A 310 2.18 -33.10 5.39
N ALA A 311 3.20 -33.64 4.79
CA ALA A 311 4.31 -34.22 5.54
C ALA A 311 5.65 -34.07 4.85
N GLY A 312 6.12 -32.90 4.61
CA GLY A 312 7.50 -32.67 4.21
C GLY A 312 8.11 -33.72 3.30
N PHE A 313 8.45 -33.37 2.13
CA PHE A 313 9.02 -34.17 1.03
C PHE A 313 10.08 -35.20 1.43
N GLY A 314 9.68 -36.35 1.91
CA GLY A 314 10.56 -37.50 2.13
C GLY A 314 10.12 -38.70 1.29
N PRO A 315 11.06 -39.57 0.84
CA PRO A 315 10.74 -40.74 0.02
C PRO A 315 9.91 -41.81 0.75
N THR A 316 9.76 -41.69 2.05
CA THR A 316 8.83 -42.50 2.87
C THR A 316 7.85 -41.52 3.49
N GLY A 317 6.69 -41.33 2.88
CA GLY A 317 5.61 -40.51 3.44
C GLY A 317 5.31 -40.87 4.89
N PRO A 318 4.74 -39.94 5.69
CA PRO A 318 4.40 -40.20 7.06
C PRO A 318 3.38 -41.35 7.10
N ASP A 319 3.63 -42.24 8.00
CA ASP A 319 2.63 -43.20 8.41
C ASP A 319 1.54 -42.46 9.17
N PHE A 320 0.39 -42.26 8.55
CA PHE A 320 -0.79 -41.62 9.15
C PHE A 320 -1.48 -42.48 10.20
N THR A 321 -0.87 -43.60 10.61
CA THR A 321 -1.37 -44.31 11.77
C THR A 321 -1.07 -43.51 13.03
N ASN A 322 -2.09 -43.30 13.87
CA ASN A 322 -1.99 -42.54 15.12
C ASN A 322 -0.84 -42.96 16.06
N ALA A 323 -0.28 -44.14 15.87
CA ALA A 323 0.85 -44.64 16.65
C ALA A 323 2.18 -43.99 16.27
N ALA A 324 2.37 -43.57 15.01
CA ALA A 324 3.62 -42.95 14.55
C ALA A 324 3.68 -41.45 14.82
N CYS A 325 2.52 -40.82 14.96
CA CYS A 325 2.40 -39.37 15.23
C CYS A 325 2.14 -39.05 16.70
N SER A 326 2.43 -39.93 17.63
CA SER A 326 2.32 -39.65 19.06
C SER A 326 3.37 -38.59 19.45
N SER A 327 3.01 -37.73 20.39
CA SER A 327 3.87 -36.63 20.89
C SER A 327 5.24 -37.10 21.41
N ALA A 328 5.41 -38.38 21.71
CA ALA A 328 6.67 -38.97 22.17
C ALA A 328 7.63 -39.33 21.01
N ASN A 329 7.12 -39.51 19.79
CA ASN A 329 7.87 -39.98 18.63
C ASN A 329 7.89 -38.95 17.47
N ALA A 330 7.47 -37.73 17.71
CA ALA A 330 7.34 -36.71 16.68
C ALA A 330 8.58 -35.81 16.55
N PRO A 331 9.69 -36.30 16.06
CA PRO A 331 10.70 -35.38 15.68
C PRO A 331 10.54 -35.04 14.23
N VAL A 332 9.84 -34.42 13.58
CA VAL A 332 10.08 -33.89 12.23
C VAL A 332 9.08 -34.28 11.12
N ALA A 333 8.30 -35.34 11.27
CA ALA A 333 7.49 -35.84 10.14
C ALA A 333 5.97 -35.74 10.33
N CYS A 334 5.49 -35.46 11.52
CA CYS A 334 4.05 -35.47 11.83
C CYS A 334 3.64 -34.19 12.55
N TYR A 335 2.55 -33.60 12.09
CA TYR A 335 1.89 -32.49 12.80
C TYR A 335 0.62 -33.00 13.45
N ASN A 336 0.47 -32.76 14.74
CA ASN A 336 -0.71 -33.07 15.54
C ASN A 336 -1.15 -31.84 16.33
N SER A 337 -2.19 -31.95 17.13
CA SER A 337 -2.69 -30.84 17.94
C SER A 337 -1.65 -30.24 18.91
N ALA A 338 -0.65 -31.03 19.32
CA ALA A 338 0.47 -30.54 20.14
C ALA A 338 1.43 -29.61 19.36
N ASN A 339 1.41 -29.64 18.06
CA ASN A 339 2.17 -28.75 17.19
C ASN A 339 1.44 -27.44 16.86
N ALA A 340 0.16 -27.34 17.25
CA ALA A 340 -0.58 -26.08 17.12
C ALA A 340 -0.06 -25.07 18.15
N VAL A 341 0.44 -23.97 17.63
CA VAL A 341 1.05 -22.90 18.45
C VAL A 341 -0.02 -21.86 18.73
N THR A 342 -0.45 -21.78 20.00
CA THR A 342 -1.38 -20.74 20.45
C THR A 342 -0.62 -19.68 21.23
N GLY A 343 -0.50 -18.48 20.64
CA GLY A 343 0.09 -17.33 21.32
C GLY A 343 1.62 -17.27 21.32
N ASP A 344 2.30 -18.11 20.53
CA ASP A 344 3.74 -18.09 20.34
C ASP A 344 4.08 -17.91 18.85
N ASN A 345 5.11 -17.13 18.57
CA ASN A 345 5.58 -16.88 17.20
C ASN A 345 6.64 -17.90 16.79
N THR A 346 6.26 -19.16 16.72
CA THR A 346 7.18 -20.26 16.35
C THR A 346 6.71 -20.95 15.07
N ASN A 347 7.60 -21.09 14.10
CA ASN A 347 7.37 -21.87 12.89
C ASN A 347 8.06 -23.23 13.02
N LEU A 348 7.32 -24.31 12.91
CA LEU A 348 7.83 -25.68 13.00
C LEU A 348 8.23 -26.28 11.63
N GLY A 349 8.29 -25.47 10.58
CA GLY A 349 8.72 -25.92 9.26
C GLY A 349 10.19 -26.37 9.24
N THR A 350 10.49 -27.38 8.43
CA THR A 350 11.81 -28.02 8.35
C THR A 350 12.48 -27.87 6.97
N GLY A 351 11.82 -27.23 6.03
CA GLY A 351 12.38 -26.96 4.70
C GLY A 351 13.10 -25.61 4.62
N PRO A 352 14.08 -25.47 3.71
CA PRO A 352 14.62 -24.17 3.38
C PRO A 352 13.49 -23.27 2.89
N ASN A 353 13.40 -22.07 3.44
CA ASN A 353 12.39 -21.12 3.08
C ASN A 353 13.06 -19.75 3.00
N TYR A 354 13.26 -19.29 1.79
CA TYR A 354 13.74 -17.94 1.48
C TYR A 354 13.20 -17.52 0.12
N SER A 355 13.09 -16.26 -0.09
CA SER A 355 12.83 -15.65 -1.39
C SER A 355 13.92 -14.62 -1.64
N ASP A 356 14.54 -14.74 -2.79
CA ASP A 356 15.56 -13.83 -3.29
C ASP A 356 15.09 -13.41 -4.68
N MET A 357 14.82 -12.13 -4.86
CA MET A 357 14.16 -11.65 -6.07
C MET A 357 14.73 -10.31 -6.49
N GLN A 358 15.26 -10.29 -7.70
CA GLN A 358 15.73 -9.08 -8.35
C GLN A 358 14.80 -8.70 -9.52
N ASN A 359 14.45 -7.44 -9.61
CA ASN A 359 13.70 -6.87 -10.71
C ASN A 359 14.45 -5.68 -11.30
N ASP A 360 14.66 -5.71 -12.61
CA ASP A 360 15.17 -4.61 -13.40
C ASP A 360 14.15 -4.18 -14.45
N ALA A 361 13.92 -2.89 -14.60
CA ALA A 361 13.03 -2.41 -15.63
C ALA A 361 13.57 -1.15 -16.31
N VAL A 362 13.29 -1.04 -17.61
CA VAL A 362 13.52 0.16 -18.40
C VAL A 362 12.22 0.54 -19.07
N SER A 363 11.84 1.80 -19.03
CA SER A 363 10.67 2.31 -19.74
C SER A 363 10.99 3.57 -20.53
N LEU A 364 10.35 3.69 -21.68
CA LEU A 364 10.40 4.86 -22.57
C LEU A 364 8.97 5.26 -22.93
N VAL A 365 8.63 6.51 -22.68
CA VAL A 365 7.36 7.11 -23.07
C VAL A 365 7.66 8.32 -23.95
N LEU A 366 7.14 8.32 -25.17
CA LEU A 366 7.18 9.47 -26.07
C LEU A 366 5.77 9.99 -26.24
N ALA A 367 5.55 11.26 -26.04
CA ALA A 367 4.26 11.92 -26.17
C ALA A 367 4.35 13.14 -27.09
N TRP A 368 3.38 13.27 -28.00
CA TRP A 368 3.19 14.41 -28.88
C TRP A 368 1.81 15.00 -28.66
N GLU A 369 1.78 16.24 -28.20
CA GLU A 369 0.56 17.02 -28.09
C GLU A 369 0.28 17.70 -29.45
N LEU A 370 -0.76 17.25 -30.13
CA LEU A 370 -1.23 17.80 -31.39
C LEU A 370 -2.53 18.59 -31.13
N ASP A 371 -2.90 19.49 -32.05
CA ASP A 371 -4.02 20.44 -31.85
C ASP A 371 -5.33 19.79 -31.34
N GLN A 372 -5.62 18.54 -31.73
CA GLN A 372 -6.87 17.85 -31.38
C GLN A 372 -6.66 16.45 -30.82
N MET A 373 -5.43 16.00 -30.68
CA MET A 373 -5.11 14.65 -30.18
C MET A 373 -3.73 14.61 -29.53
N THR A 374 -3.55 13.68 -28.61
CA THR A 374 -2.24 13.29 -28.08
C THR A 374 -1.84 11.96 -28.72
N ALA A 375 -0.68 11.90 -29.34
CA ALA A 375 -0.06 10.65 -29.80
C ALA A 375 0.96 10.20 -28.77
N LYS A 376 0.90 8.92 -28.35
CA LYS A 376 1.78 8.38 -27.31
C LYS A 376 2.36 7.04 -27.75
N VAL A 377 3.66 6.86 -27.55
CA VAL A 377 4.35 5.59 -27.73
C VAL A 377 4.94 5.18 -26.39
N ILE A 378 4.63 3.98 -25.94
CA ILE A 378 5.12 3.42 -24.69
C ILE A 378 5.85 2.13 -25.00
N ALA A 379 7.08 2.03 -24.54
CA ALA A 379 7.90 0.83 -24.62
C ALA A 379 8.50 0.52 -23.25
N GLY A 380 8.54 -0.76 -22.89
CA GLY A 380 9.12 -1.18 -21.63
C GLY A 380 9.71 -2.57 -21.72
N TYR A 381 10.77 -2.78 -20.98
CA TYR A 381 11.38 -4.08 -20.73
C TYR A 381 11.54 -4.29 -19.25
N ARG A 382 11.21 -5.48 -18.78
CA ARG A 382 11.40 -5.89 -17.38
C ARG A 382 11.99 -7.29 -17.33
N SER A 383 13.02 -7.46 -16.52
CA SER A 383 13.56 -8.76 -16.12
C SER A 383 13.25 -9.02 -14.65
N MET A 384 13.09 -10.28 -14.32
CA MET A 384 12.90 -10.76 -12.97
C MET A 384 13.64 -12.08 -12.84
N ASP A 385 14.55 -12.13 -11.89
CA ASP A 385 15.36 -13.29 -11.51
C ASP A 385 15.04 -13.76 -10.11
#